data_fe998c3fe67a62b55cd469e03d247bed
#
_entry.id   fe998c3fe67a62b55cd469e03d247bed
#
_cell.length_a   1.000
_cell.length_b   1.000
_cell.length_c   1.000
_cell.angle_alpha   90.00
_cell.angle_beta   90.00
_cell.angle_gamma   90.00
#
_symmetry.space_group_name_H-M   'P 1'
#
loop_
_entity.id
_entity.type
_entity.pdbx_description
1 polymer ?
#
loop_
_entity_poly.entity_id
_entity_poly.type
_entity_poly.pdbx_seq_one_letter_code
_entity_poly.pdbx_strand_id
1 'polypeptide(L)'
;LSYELDFFGKLKNMSEADRQNYFASEEARRAVHILLVSNVSQSYFSQQLAYEQLRIARETLKNYEQSYAFVEQQLGTGSTNVLALEQARGQIESTRAEIAKREGDLAQAN
;
A
#
# COMPACT_ATOMS: atom_id res chain seq x y z
N LEU A 1 -45.05 -4.83 -2.13
CA LEU A 1 -45.92 -4.74 -0.92
C LEU A 1 -46.15 -6.11 -0.26
N SER A 2 -46.31 -7.21 -1.03
CA SER A 2 -46.54 -8.55 -0.44
C SER A 2 -45.25 -9.13 0.21
N TYR A 3 -44.08 -8.76 -0.28
CA TYR A 3 -42.79 -9.25 0.24
C TYR A 3 -42.43 -8.70 1.63
N GLU A 4 -42.74 -7.42 1.88
CA GLU A 4 -42.53 -6.81 3.21
C GLU A 4 -43.51 -7.34 4.25
N LEU A 5 -44.79 -7.61 3.86
CA LEU A 5 -45.80 -8.16 4.75
C LEU A 5 -45.47 -9.61 5.18
N ASP A 6 -44.87 -10.41 4.30
CA ASP A 6 -44.45 -11.78 4.57
C ASP A 6 -43.23 -11.82 5.51
N PHE A 7 -42.32 -10.86 5.38
CA PHE A 7 -41.18 -10.69 6.27
C PHE A 7 -41.59 -10.38 7.73
N PHE A 8 -42.57 -9.46 7.91
CA PHE A 8 -43.10 -9.13 9.24
C PHE A 8 -43.91 -10.28 9.83
N GLY A 9 -44.67 -11.03 9.02
CA GLY A 9 -45.41 -12.22 9.45
C GLY A 9 -44.52 -13.36 9.92
N LYS A 10 -43.39 -13.58 9.22
CA LYS A 10 -42.40 -14.59 9.57
C LYS A 10 -41.70 -14.28 10.88
N LEU A 11 -41.30 -13.04 11.10
CA LEU A 11 -40.66 -12.56 12.35
C LEU A 11 -41.61 -12.64 13.54
N LYS A 12 -42.93 -12.40 13.31
CA LYS A 12 -43.94 -12.45 14.39
C LYS A 12 -44.23 -13.87 14.85
N ASN A 13 -44.06 -14.86 13.99
CA ASN A 13 -44.36 -16.27 14.30
C ASN A 13 -43.13 -17.05 14.80
N MET A 14 -41.95 -16.45 14.82
CA MET A 14 -40.74 -17.05 15.38
C MET A 14 -40.77 -16.98 16.90
N SER A 15 -40.23 -18.03 17.57
CA SER A 15 -40.00 -17.99 19.01
C SER A 15 -39.01 -16.89 19.38
N GLU A 16 -39.01 -16.41 20.61
CA GLU A 16 -38.07 -15.38 21.07
C GLU A 16 -36.59 -15.84 20.87
N ALA A 17 -36.30 -17.12 21.12
CA ALA A 17 -34.99 -17.70 20.92
C ALA A 17 -34.59 -17.69 19.41
N ASP A 18 -35.52 -18.03 18.52
CA ASP A 18 -35.27 -18.02 17.07
C ASP A 18 -35.06 -16.60 16.55
N ARG A 19 -35.75 -15.61 17.08
CA ARG A 19 -35.52 -14.19 16.81
C ARG A 19 -34.13 -13.74 17.21
N GLN A 20 -33.73 -14.07 18.45
CA GLN A 20 -32.40 -13.72 18.94
C GLN A 20 -31.29 -14.37 18.08
N ASN A 21 -31.46 -15.63 17.69
CA ASN A 21 -30.54 -16.32 16.79
C ASN A 21 -30.52 -15.68 15.38
N TYR A 22 -31.67 -15.26 14.85
CA TYR A 22 -31.72 -14.59 13.57
C TYR A 22 -30.99 -13.25 13.57
N PHE A 23 -31.23 -12.41 14.59
CA PHE A 23 -30.52 -11.13 14.71
C PHE A 23 -29.03 -11.33 14.96
N ALA A 24 -28.62 -12.30 15.77
CA ALA A 24 -27.22 -12.64 15.97
C ALA A 24 -26.53 -13.08 14.66
N SER A 25 -27.24 -13.85 13.80
CA SER A 25 -26.76 -14.25 12.48
C SER A 25 -26.65 -13.06 11.50
N GLU A 26 -27.59 -12.13 11.52
CA GLU A 26 -27.56 -10.90 10.71
C GLU A 26 -26.40 -9.99 11.12
N GLU A 27 -26.20 -9.78 12.40
CA GLU A 27 -25.08 -8.98 12.91
C GLU A 27 -23.72 -9.63 12.60
N ALA A 28 -23.62 -10.96 12.72
CA ALA A 28 -22.43 -11.70 12.32
C ALA A 28 -22.12 -11.52 10.83
N ARG A 29 -23.12 -11.60 9.95
CA ARG A 29 -22.95 -11.35 8.50
C ARG A 29 -22.49 -9.92 8.23
N ARG A 30 -23.10 -8.93 8.90
CA ARG A 30 -22.70 -7.52 8.79
C ARG A 30 -21.26 -7.31 9.24
N ALA A 31 -20.85 -7.90 10.36
CA ALA A 31 -19.48 -7.83 10.85
C ALA A 31 -18.47 -8.43 9.86
N VAL A 32 -18.76 -9.61 9.30
CA VAL A 32 -17.91 -10.24 8.26
C VAL A 32 -17.82 -9.38 7.02
N HIS A 33 -18.92 -8.77 6.57
CA HIS A 33 -18.92 -7.89 5.41
C HIS A 33 -18.06 -6.64 5.66
N ILE A 34 -18.18 -6.01 6.81
CA ILE A 34 -17.35 -4.86 7.20
C ILE A 34 -15.87 -5.25 7.24
N LEU A 35 -15.55 -6.40 7.84
CA LEU A 35 -14.18 -6.91 7.91
C LEU A 35 -13.60 -7.16 6.52
N LEU A 36 -14.38 -7.78 5.62
CA LEU A 36 -13.97 -8.04 4.24
C LEU A 36 -13.68 -6.74 3.50
N VAL A 37 -14.60 -5.77 3.56
CA VAL A 37 -14.40 -4.46 2.91
C VAL A 37 -13.18 -3.73 3.48
N SER A 38 -13.00 -3.77 4.82
CA SER A 38 -11.83 -3.18 5.47
C SER A 38 -10.53 -3.81 5.00
N ASN A 39 -10.46 -5.14 4.94
CA ASN A 39 -9.27 -5.87 4.51
C ASN A 39 -8.92 -5.57 3.04
N VAL A 40 -9.92 -5.59 2.16
CA VAL A 40 -9.73 -5.25 0.73
C VAL A 40 -9.26 -3.81 0.58
N SER A 41 -9.88 -2.88 1.28
CA SER A 41 -9.49 -1.46 1.25
C SER A 41 -8.06 -1.25 1.77
N GLN A 42 -7.71 -1.90 2.87
CA GLN A 42 -6.37 -1.82 3.43
C GLN A 42 -5.31 -2.39 2.47
N SER A 43 -5.59 -3.54 1.85
CA SER A 43 -4.70 -4.13 0.86
C SER A 43 -4.52 -3.21 -0.34
N TYR A 44 -5.59 -2.62 -0.85
CA TYR A 44 -5.55 -1.66 -1.95
C TYR A 44 -4.69 -0.44 -1.63
N PHE A 45 -4.92 0.20 -0.48
CA PHE A 45 -4.14 1.37 -0.09
C PHE A 45 -2.68 1.03 0.21
N SER A 46 -2.39 -0.14 0.79
CA SER A 46 -1.02 -0.62 0.99
C SER A 46 -0.29 -0.80 -0.34
N GLN A 47 -0.95 -1.35 -1.34
CA GLN A 47 -0.40 -1.51 -2.68
C GLN A 47 -0.15 -0.15 -3.35
N GLN A 48 -1.10 0.80 -3.27
CA GLN A 48 -0.92 2.16 -3.78
C GLN A 48 0.26 2.88 -3.11
N LEU A 49 0.38 2.75 -1.79
CA LEU A 49 1.52 3.31 -1.06
C LEU A 49 2.86 2.74 -1.56
N ALA A 50 2.93 1.43 -1.78
CA ALA A 50 4.13 0.78 -2.28
C ALA A 50 4.51 1.26 -3.69
N TYR A 51 3.55 1.44 -4.59
CA TYR A 51 3.78 2.04 -5.91
C TYR A 51 4.30 3.48 -5.82
N GLU A 52 3.70 4.31 -4.97
CA GLU A 52 4.15 5.68 -4.79
C GLU A 52 5.55 5.77 -4.18
N GLN A 53 5.86 4.91 -3.23
CA GLN A 53 7.20 4.83 -2.66
C GLN A 53 8.24 4.40 -3.69
N LEU A 54 7.91 3.46 -4.57
CA LEU A 54 8.78 3.06 -5.67
C LEU A 54 8.98 4.20 -6.67
N ARG A 55 7.92 4.94 -7.01
CA ARG A 55 7.99 6.12 -7.88
C ARG A 55 8.94 7.17 -7.31
N ILE A 56 8.78 7.49 -6.01
CA ILE A 56 9.64 8.47 -5.31
C ILE A 56 11.10 8.00 -5.29
N ALA A 57 11.35 6.72 -5.02
CA ALA A 57 12.70 6.18 -5.00
C ALA A 57 13.38 6.28 -6.38
N ARG A 58 12.67 6.01 -7.46
CA ARG A 58 13.19 6.18 -8.83
C ARG A 58 13.46 7.65 -9.18
N GLU A 59 12.61 8.56 -8.73
CA GLU A 59 12.82 10.00 -8.91
C GLU A 59 14.03 10.50 -8.10
N THR A 60 14.19 10.00 -6.88
CA THR A 60 15.35 10.26 -6.04
C THR A 60 16.65 9.75 -6.69
N LEU A 61 16.63 8.56 -7.28
CA LEU A 61 17.76 8.02 -8.03
C LEU A 61 18.17 8.97 -9.17
N LYS A 62 17.20 9.43 -9.94
CA LYS A 62 17.46 10.39 -11.03
C LYS A 62 18.13 11.68 -10.54
N ASN A 63 17.67 12.19 -9.38
CA ASN A 63 18.26 13.39 -8.78
C ASN A 63 19.71 13.12 -8.31
N TYR A 64 19.99 11.96 -7.74
CA TYR A 64 21.34 11.59 -7.37
C TYR A 64 22.26 11.39 -8.57
N GLU A 65 21.77 10.82 -9.66
CA GLU A 65 22.55 10.71 -10.90
C GLU A 65 22.88 12.08 -11.51
N GLN A 66 21.96 13.05 -11.46
CA GLN A 66 22.21 14.43 -11.85
C GLN A 66 23.25 15.12 -10.94
N SER A 67 23.12 14.92 -9.64
CA SER A 67 24.09 15.44 -8.66
C SER A 67 25.47 14.84 -8.87
N TYR A 68 25.57 13.54 -9.13
CA TYR A 68 26.83 12.88 -9.45
C TYR A 68 27.50 13.49 -10.69
N ALA A 69 26.76 13.68 -11.77
CA ALA A 69 27.28 14.30 -13.00
C ALA A 69 27.80 15.72 -12.74
N PHE A 70 27.14 16.48 -11.87
CA PHE A 70 27.58 17.82 -11.47
C PHE A 70 28.89 17.76 -10.64
N VAL A 71 28.98 16.86 -9.67
CA VAL A 71 30.22 16.66 -8.88
C VAL A 71 31.38 16.17 -9.74
N GLU A 72 31.11 15.29 -10.72
CA GLU A 72 32.12 14.83 -11.69
C GLU A 72 32.67 15.99 -12.54
N GLN A 73 31.81 16.89 -13.01
CA GLN A 73 32.22 18.09 -13.72
C GLN A 73 33.06 19.02 -12.82
N GLN A 74 32.66 19.20 -11.56
CA GLN A 74 33.43 19.99 -10.59
C GLN A 74 34.81 19.37 -10.29
N LEU A 75 34.91 18.05 -10.25
CA LEU A 75 36.20 17.36 -10.08
C LEU A 75 37.13 17.65 -11.27
N GLY A 76 36.61 17.65 -12.48
CA GLY A 76 37.37 17.99 -13.70
C GLY A 76 37.89 19.41 -13.72
N THR A 77 37.26 20.36 -13.02
CA THR A 77 37.70 21.75 -12.86
C THR A 77 38.55 21.99 -11.59
N GLY A 78 38.79 20.96 -10.77
CA GLY A 78 39.51 21.07 -9.52
C GLY A 78 38.72 21.74 -8.37
N SER A 79 37.41 21.91 -8.52
CA SER A 79 36.52 22.58 -7.56
C SER A 79 36.02 21.67 -6.45
N THR A 80 36.28 20.35 -6.53
CA THR A 80 35.86 19.34 -5.53
C THR A 80 36.94 18.26 -5.45
N ASN A 81 36.70 17.24 -4.62
CA ASN A 81 37.62 16.14 -4.40
C ASN A 81 37.01 14.77 -4.73
N VAL A 82 37.86 13.74 -4.85
CA VAL A 82 37.43 12.37 -5.16
C VAL A 82 36.48 11.80 -4.09
N LEU A 83 36.64 12.20 -2.81
CA LEU A 83 35.77 11.75 -1.74
C LEU A 83 34.30 12.17 -1.98
N ALA A 84 34.06 13.40 -2.42
CA ALA A 84 32.71 13.87 -2.76
C ALA A 84 32.10 13.06 -3.92
N LEU A 85 32.89 12.70 -4.92
CA LEU A 85 32.45 11.86 -6.03
C LEU A 85 32.08 10.45 -5.56
N GLU A 86 32.89 9.82 -4.72
CA GLU A 86 32.62 8.48 -4.20
C GLU A 86 31.42 8.48 -3.24
N GLN A 87 31.21 9.53 -2.47
CA GLN A 87 30.00 9.70 -1.65
C GLN A 87 28.74 9.79 -2.53
N ALA A 88 28.75 10.59 -3.59
CA ALA A 88 27.64 10.69 -4.53
C ALA A 88 27.35 9.35 -5.22
N ARG A 89 28.39 8.60 -5.59
CA ARG A 89 28.28 7.25 -6.15
C ARG A 89 27.66 6.29 -5.15
N GLY A 90 28.06 6.32 -3.88
CA GLY A 90 27.49 5.49 -2.81
C GLY A 90 26.00 5.72 -2.61
N GLN A 91 25.51 6.96 -2.74
CA GLN A 91 24.08 7.28 -2.68
C GLN A 91 23.30 6.67 -3.85
N ILE A 92 23.86 6.69 -5.06
CA ILE A 92 23.26 6.04 -6.23
C ILE A 92 23.12 4.54 -6.00
N GLU A 93 24.19 3.85 -5.60
CA GLU A 93 24.17 2.40 -5.41
C GLU A 93 23.24 1.98 -4.26
N SER A 94 23.22 2.74 -3.16
CA SER A 94 22.28 2.51 -2.06
C SER A 94 20.81 2.66 -2.52
N THR A 95 20.51 3.68 -3.30
CA THR A 95 19.13 3.91 -3.81
C THR A 95 18.74 2.85 -4.83
N ARG A 96 19.64 2.38 -5.67
CA ARG A 96 19.40 1.26 -6.60
C ARG A 96 19.08 -0.03 -5.85
N ALA A 97 19.80 -0.33 -4.77
CA ALA A 97 19.53 -1.49 -3.92
C ALA A 97 18.15 -1.38 -3.25
N GLU A 98 17.77 -0.18 -2.79
CA GLU A 98 16.44 0.07 -2.22
C GLU A 98 15.32 -0.13 -3.26
N ILE A 99 15.50 0.37 -4.48
CA ILE A 99 14.54 0.19 -5.58
C ILE A 99 14.36 -1.30 -5.88
N ALA A 100 15.45 -2.05 -6.03
CA ALA A 100 15.40 -3.49 -6.30
C ALA A 100 14.65 -4.26 -5.20
N LYS A 101 14.87 -3.89 -3.93
CA LYS A 101 14.13 -4.47 -2.80
C LYS A 101 12.63 -4.16 -2.90
N ARG A 102 12.24 -2.90 -3.13
CA ARG A 102 10.83 -2.49 -3.25
C ARG A 102 10.13 -3.16 -4.42
N GLU A 103 10.83 -3.34 -5.55
CA GLU A 103 10.31 -4.08 -6.71
C GLU A 103 10.08 -5.55 -6.37
N GLY A 104 10.99 -6.18 -5.63
CA GLY A 104 10.83 -7.53 -5.11
C GLY A 104 9.64 -7.67 -4.17
N ASP A 105 9.48 -6.73 -3.23
CA ASP A 105 8.37 -6.71 -2.27
C ASP A 105 7.01 -6.58 -3.01
N LEU A 106 6.93 -5.71 -4.02
CA LEU A 106 5.74 -5.57 -4.86
C LEU A 106 5.43 -6.82 -5.68
N ALA A 107 6.44 -7.49 -6.21
CA ALA A 107 6.26 -8.73 -6.98
C ALA A 107 5.75 -9.89 -6.11
N GLN A 108 6.08 -9.92 -4.81
CA GLN A 108 5.57 -10.91 -3.87
C GLN A 108 4.16 -10.60 -3.37
N ALA A 109 3.72 -9.34 -3.42
CA ALA A 109 2.40 -8.89 -2.96
C ALA A 109 1.30 -9.04 -4.03
N ASN A 110 1.63 -9.38 -5.27
CA ASN A 110 0.72 -9.64 -6.40
C ASN A 110 0.47 -11.13 -6.59
#